data_855ac9d40773a5142de98143a55e8eaf
#
_entry.id   855ac9d40773a5142de98143a55e8eaf
#
_cell.length_a   1.000
_cell.length_b   1.000
_cell.length_c   1.000
_cell.angle_alpha   90.00
_cell.angle_beta   90.00
_cell.angle_gamma   90.00
#
_symmetry.space_group_name_H-M   'P 1'
#
loop_
_entity.id
_entity.type
_entity.pdbx_description
1 polymer ?
#
loop_
_entity_poly.entity_id
_entity_poly.type
_entity_poly.pdbx_seq_one_letter_code
_entity_poly.pdbx_strand_id
1 'polypeptide(L)'
;MEEQIQLKQLNEYLTSALGEFKNRGKEYAKAYKNYRMLLSQELLKLKAEGMPVTIAYDIARGKQEVADAKEQEIITECLYKSCQEAIQTYKLQIKILQENINKEY
;
A
#
# COMPACT_ATOMS: atom_id res chain seq x y z
N MET A 1 -13.59 -27.71 19.65
CA MET A 1 -12.80 -28.27 18.55
C MET A 1 -12.87 -27.43 17.27
N GLU A 2 -14.06 -27.05 16.87
CA GLU A 2 -14.25 -26.16 15.71
C GLU A 2 -13.60 -24.81 15.91
N GLU A 3 -13.69 -24.24 17.09
CA GLU A 3 -13.07 -22.95 17.43
C GLU A 3 -11.55 -22.99 17.34
N GLN A 4 -10.94 -24.12 17.70
CA GLN A 4 -9.50 -24.30 17.59
C GLN A 4 -9.06 -24.43 16.14
N ILE A 5 -9.88 -25.03 15.29
CA ILE A 5 -9.63 -25.11 13.84
C ILE A 5 -9.70 -23.70 13.22
N GLN A 6 -10.70 -22.92 13.63
CA GLN A 6 -10.83 -21.52 13.19
C GLN A 6 -9.63 -20.68 13.63
N LEU A 7 -9.17 -20.87 14.85
CA LEU A 7 -8.00 -20.18 15.39
C LEU A 7 -6.75 -20.47 14.56
N LYS A 8 -6.56 -21.73 14.20
CA LYS A 8 -5.43 -22.15 13.35
C LYS A 8 -5.51 -21.48 11.99
N GLN A 9 -6.70 -21.47 11.38
CA GLN A 9 -6.92 -20.82 10.08
C GLN A 9 -6.61 -19.32 10.14
N LEU A 10 -7.09 -18.64 11.19
CA LEU A 10 -6.85 -17.20 11.35
C LEU A 10 -5.37 -16.90 11.52
N ASN A 11 -4.65 -17.74 12.24
CA ASN A 11 -3.20 -17.59 12.41
C ASN A 11 -2.46 -17.79 11.07
N GLU A 12 -2.90 -18.74 10.26
CA GLU A 12 -2.35 -18.95 8.92
C GLU A 12 -2.60 -17.74 8.00
N TYR A 13 -3.81 -17.21 8.02
CA TYR A 13 -4.16 -16.00 7.27
C TYR A 13 -3.33 -14.80 7.72
N LEU A 14 -3.15 -14.64 9.03
CA LEU A 14 -2.33 -13.55 9.57
C LEU A 14 -0.88 -13.68 9.13
N THR A 15 -0.31 -14.86 9.21
CA THR A 15 1.07 -15.12 8.79
C THR A 15 1.25 -14.81 7.30
N SER A 16 0.31 -15.23 6.46
CA SER A 16 0.31 -14.95 5.03
C SER A 16 0.21 -13.44 4.76
N ALA A 17 -0.69 -12.76 5.46
CA ALA A 17 -0.89 -11.32 5.31
C ALA A 17 0.36 -10.53 5.74
N LEU A 18 1.05 -10.96 6.79
CA LEU A 18 2.29 -10.32 7.23
C LEU A 18 3.40 -10.43 6.18
N GLY A 19 3.50 -11.59 5.51
CA GLY A 19 4.43 -11.78 4.41
C GLY A 19 4.09 -10.88 3.22
N GLU A 20 2.83 -10.83 2.86
CA GLU A 20 2.34 -9.99 1.76
C GLU A 20 2.51 -8.51 2.06
N PHE A 21 2.32 -8.10 3.31
CA PHE A 21 2.49 -6.71 3.72
C PHE A 21 3.87 -6.16 3.38
N LYS A 22 4.91 -6.96 3.61
CA LYS A 22 6.29 -6.57 3.26
C LYS A 22 6.45 -6.35 1.76
N ASN A 23 5.87 -7.22 0.96
CA ASN A 23 5.94 -7.12 -0.50
C ASN A 23 5.16 -5.90 -1.00
N ARG A 24 3.98 -5.67 -0.46
CA ARG A 24 3.16 -4.50 -0.80
C ARG A 24 3.87 -3.19 -0.43
N GLY A 25 4.56 -3.17 0.72
CA GLY A 25 5.35 -2.02 1.13
C GLY A 25 6.50 -1.72 0.19
N LYS A 26 7.19 -2.75 -0.30
CA LYS A 26 8.27 -2.59 -1.28
C LYS A 26 7.75 -2.08 -2.61
N GLU A 27 6.63 -2.61 -3.07
CA GLU A 27 5.99 -2.19 -4.33
C GLU A 27 5.55 -0.72 -4.26
N TYR A 28 4.94 -0.34 -3.15
CA TYR A 28 4.54 1.04 -2.93
C TYR A 28 5.75 1.98 -2.90
N ALA A 29 6.80 1.62 -2.18
CA ALA A 29 8.03 2.42 -2.12
C ALA A 29 8.65 2.62 -3.50
N LYS A 30 8.68 1.56 -4.33
CA LYS A 30 9.17 1.64 -5.70
C LYS A 30 8.32 2.56 -6.58
N ALA A 31 7.01 2.44 -6.47
CA ALA A 31 6.08 3.26 -7.24
C ALA A 31 6.20 4.73 -6.85
N TYR A 32 6.30 5.02 -5.56
CA TYR A 32 6.52 6.37 -5.06
C TYR A 32 7.82 6.96 -5.60
N LYS A 33 8.90 6.23 -5.50
CA LYS A 33 10.21 6.67 -6.00
C LYS A 33 10.15 6.95 -7.51
N ASN A 34 9.57 6.04 -8.28
CA ASN A 34 9.44 6.18 -9.72
C ASN A 34 8.67 7.44 -10.10
N TYR A 35 7.55 7.68 -9.45
CA TYR A 35 6.75 8.88 -9.67
C TYR A 35 7.56 10.15 -9.38
N ARG A 36 8.27 10.19 -8.25
CA ARG A 36 9.06 11.35 -7.86
C ARG A 36 10.18 11.63 -8.86
N MET A 37 10.84 10.60 -9.35
CA MET A 37 11.91 10.73 -10.33
C MET A 37 11.39 11.25 -11.68
N LEU A 38 10.30 10.68 -12.18
CA LEU A 38 9.71 11.12 -13.46
C LEU A 38 9.21 12.53 -13.38
N LEU A 39 8.53 12.90 -12.29
CA LEU A 39 8.05 14.26 -12.09
C LEU A 39 9.20 15.25 -12.06
N SER A 40 10.27 14.94 -11.34
CA SER A 40 11.45 15.80 -11.23
C SER A 40 12.13 16.01 -12.60
N GLN A 41 12.28 14.94 -13.38
CA GLN A 41 12.87 15.00 -14.72
C GLN A 41 12.05 15.89 -15.64
N GLU A 42 10.73 15.73 -15.63
CA GLU A 42 9.83 16.54 -16.47
C GLU A 42 9.86 18.01 -16.06
N LEU A 43 9.88 18.29 -14.75
CA LEU A 43 9.98 19.66 -14.25
C LEU A 43 11.28 20.34 -14.70
N LEU A 44 12.40 19.65 -14.63
CA LEU A 44 13.69 20.19 -15.07
C LEU A 44 13.66 20.51 -16.57
N LYS A 45 13.06 19.62 -17.37
CA LYS A 45 12.92 19.82 -18.79
C LYS A 45 12.09 21.06 -19.12
N LEU A 46 10.94 21.22 -18.46
CA LEU A 46 10.05 22.37 -18.68
C LEU A 46 10.69 23.69 -18.22
N LYS A 47 11.43 23.67 -17.12
CA LYS A 47 12.16 24.83 -16.63
C LYS A 47 13.26 25.25 -17.62
N ALA A 48 13.96 24.28 -18.19
CA ALA A 48 14.98 24.55 -19.22
C ALA A 48 14.38 25.19 -20.46
N GLU A 49 13.11 24.94 -20.76
CA GLU A 49 12.36 25.55 -21.85
C GLU A 49 11.85 26.95 -21.48
N GLY A 50 12.11 27.44 -20.27
CA GLY A 50 11.72 28.77 -19.82
C GLY A 50 10.33 28.87 -19.24
N MET A 51 9.68 27.74 -18.95
CA MET A 51 8.32 27.74 -18.42
C MET A 51 8.29 28.19 -16.95
N PRO A 52 7.35 29.06 -16.54
CA PRO A 52 7.19 29.43 -15.13
C PRO A 52 6.91 28.20 -14.25
N VAL A 53 7.46 28.20 -13.04
CA VAL A 53 7.42 27.03 -12.13
C VAL A 53 6.00 26.54 -11.84
N THR A 54 5.06 27.45 -11.60
CA THR A 54 3.67 27.10 -11.27
C THR A 54 2.98 26.37 -12.40
N ILE A 55 3.14 26.85 -13.64
CA ILE A 55 2.57 26.26 -14.85
C ILE A 55 3.29 24.94 -15.17
N ALA A 56 4.61 24.92 -15.03
CA ALA A 56 5.44 23.74 -15.30
C ALA A 56 5.00 22.56 -14.44
N TYR A 57 4.66 22.80 -13.17
CA TYR A 57 4.23 21.75 -12.25
C TYR A 57 2.95 21.08 -12.73
N ASP A 58 1.95 21.88 -13.10
CA ASP A 58 0.67 21.37 -13.58
C ASP A 58 0.82 20.60 -14.90
N ILE A 59 1.62 21.12 -15.83
CA ILE A 59 1.87 20.47 -17.11
C ILE A 59 2.61 19.15 -16.89
N ALA A 60 3.63 19.13 -16.03
CA ALA A 60 4.39 17.93 -15.72
C ALA A 60 3.50 16.81 -15.17
N ARG A 61 2.60 17.14 -14.26
CA ARG A 61 1.65 16.17 -13.69
C ARG A 61 0.70 15.59 -14.73
N GLY A 62 0.38 16.35 -15.77
CA GLY A 62 -0.49 15.91 -16.84
C GLY A 62 0.18 15.11 -17.95
N LYS A 63 1.52 15.03 -17.95
CA LYS A 63 2.23 14.17 -18.91
C LYS A 63 1.89 12.73 -18.65
N GLN A 64 1.63 11.97 -19.72
CA GLN A 64 1.14 10.59 -19.58
C GLN A 64 2.04 9.73 -18.70
N GLU A 65 3.36 9.78 -18.92
CA GLU A 65 4.31 8.99 -18.14
C GLU A 65 4.26 9.32 -16.65
N VAL A 66 4.15 10.60 -16.31
CA VAL A 66 4.07 11.07 -14.93
C VAL A 66 2.72 10.69 -14.31
N ALA A 67 1.64 10.89 -15.07
CA ALA A 67 0.28 10.54 -14.63
C ALA A 67 0.14 9.03 -14.40
N ASP A 68 0.70 8.21 -15.29
CA ASP A 68 0.69 6.74 -15.15
C ASP A 68 1.48 6.31 -13.92
N ALA A 69 2.61 6.96 -13.65
CA ALA A 69 3.40 6.69 -12.45
C ALA A 69 2.63 7.07 -11.18
N LYS A 70 1.88 8.17 -11.21
CA LYS A 70 1.02 8.59 -10.09
C LYS A 70 -0.10 7.59 -9.85
N GLU A 71 -0.72 7.11 -10.91
CA GLU A 71 -1.75 6.08 -10.83
C GLU A 71 -1.20 4.82 -10.14
N GLN A 72 -0.01 4.38 -10.55
CA GLN A 72 0.62 3.22 -9.96
C GLN A 72 0.97 3.43 -8.48
N GLU A 73 1.42 4.62 -8.12
CA GLU A 73 1.65 4.97 -6.72
C GLU A 73 0.36 4.84 -5.89
N ILE A 74 -0.75 5.37 -6.40
CA ILE A 74 -2.04 5.32 -5.71
C ILE A 74 -2.53 3.89 -5.56
N ILE A 75 -2.42 3.07 -6.61
CA ILE A 75 -2.84 1.67 -6.58
C ILE A 75 -2.03 0.88 -5.55
N THR A 76 -0.70 1.03 -5.57
CA THR A 76 0.18 0.31 -4.65
C THR A 76 -0.02 0.77 -3.20
N GLU A 77 -0.31 2.04 -2.98
CA GLU A 77 -0.65 2.56 -1.65
C GLU A 77 -1.94 1.93 -1.13
N CYS A 78 -2.97 1.86 -1.98
CA CYS A 78 -4.25 1.21 -1.64
C CYS A 78 -4.05 -0.24 -1.23
N LEU A 79 -3.27 -0.99 -2.01
CA LEU A 79 -2.99 -2.39 -1.73
C LEU A 79 -2.21 -2.56 -0.42
N TYR A 80 -1.26 -1.69 -0.17
CA TYR A 80 -0.48 -1.66 1.07
C TYR A 80 -1.38 -1.41 2.28
N LYS A 81 -2.22 -0.39 2.22
CA LYS A 81 -3.15 -0.03 3.31
C LYS A 81 -4.21 -1.09 3.53
N SER A 82 -4.73 -1.69 2.48
CA SER A 82 -5.72 -2.78 2.58
C SER A 82 -5.12 -3.99 3.29
N CYS A 83 -3.89 -4.32 2.98
CA CYS A 83 -3.18 -5.41 3.63
C CYS A 83 -2.97 -5.12 5.12
N GLN A 84 -2.62 -3.88 5.47
CA GLN A 84 -2.47 -3.44 6.86
C GLN A 84 -3.78 -3.59 7.63
N GLU A 85 -4.91 -3.21 7.03
CA GLU A 85 -6.23 -3.37 7.64
C GLU A 85 -6.61 -4.83 7.83
N ALA A 86 -6.27 -5.68 6.85
CA ALA A 86 -6.52 -7.13 6.96
C ALA A 86 -5.77 -7.73 8.14
N ILE A 87 -4.52 -7.32 8.35
CA ILE A 87 -3.71 -7.75 9.48
C ILE A 87 -4.40 -7.36 10.80
N GLN A 88 -4.85 -6.12 10.93
CA GLN A 88 -5.55 -5.67 12.13
C GLN A 88 -6.83 -6.45 12.36
N THR A 89 -7.58 -6.73 11.30
CA THR A 89 -8.81 -7.51 11.37
C THR A 89 -8.54 -8.94 11.85
N TYR A 90 -7.54 -9.61 11.30
CA TYR A 90 -7.19 -10.98 11.74
C TYR A 90 -6.75 -11.00 13.20
N LYS A 91 -5.96 -10.02 13.63
CA LYS A 91 -5.54 -9.91 15.03
C LYS A 91 -6.74 -9.76 15.96
N LEU A 92 -7.70 -8.94 15.58
CA LEU A 92 -8.92 -8.72 16.36
C LEU A 92 -9.76 -10.00 16.42
N GLN A 93 -9.96 -10.68 15.29
CA GLN A 93 -10.71 -11.92 15.23
C GLN A 93 -10.08 -13.02 16.09
N ILE A 94 -8.76 -13.11 16.04
CA ILE A 94 -8.01 -14.05 16.88
C ILE A 94 -8.23 -13.76 18.37
N LYS A 95 -8.14 -12.49 18.74
CA LYS A 95 -8.36 -12.07 20.13
C LYS A 95 -9.75 -12.44 20.62
N ILE A 96 -10.78 -12.12 19.82
CA ILE A 96 -12.17 -12.43 20.16
C ILE A 96 -12.37 -13.93 20.34
N LEU A 97 -11.83 -14.71 19.40
CA LEU A 97 -11.97 -16.17 19.42
C LEU A 97 -11.26 -16.78 20.65
N GLN A 98 -10.07 -16.29 20.98
CA GLN A 98 -9.33 -16.72 22.17
C GLN A 98 -10.08 -16.41 23.45
N GLU A 99 -10.68 -15.23 23.54
CA GLU A 99 -11.51 -14.85 24.70
C GLU A 99 -12.72 -15.78 24.84
N ASN A 100 -13.36 -16.12 23.73
CA ASN A 100 -14.50 -17.04 23.75
C ASN A 100 -14.09 -18.46 24.19
N ILE A 101 -12.96 -18.94 23.71
CA ILE A 101 -12.42 -20.25 24.12
C ILE A 101 -12.12 -20.24 25.63
N ASN A 102 -11.51 -19.20 26.13
CA ASN A 102 -11.14 -19.08 27.54
C ASN A 102 -12.36 -19.00 28.47
N LYS A 103 -13.48 -18.44 28.00
CA LYS A 103 -14.71 -18.32 28.78
C LYS A 103 -15.41 -19.65 29.01
N GLU A 104 -15.17 -20.65 28.17
CA GLU A 104 -15.77 -21.97 28.28
C GLU A 104 -15.07 -22.83 29.32
N TYR A 105 -13.96 -22.40 29.84
CA TYR A 105 -13.17 -23.08 30.83
C TYR A 105 -13.05 -22.25 32.11
#